data_f73eb334e68715a16dab726e1b2550c6
#
_entry.id   f73eb334e68715a16dab726e1b2550c6
#
_cell.length_a   1.000
_cell.length_b   1.000
_cell.length_c   1.000
_cell.angle_alpha   90.00
_cell.angle_beta   90.00
_cell.angle_gamma   90.00
#
_symmetry.space_group_name_H-M   'P 1'
#
loop_
_entity.id
_entity.type
_entity.pdbx_description
1 polymer ?
#
loop_
_entity_poly.entity_id
_entity_poly.type
_entity_poly.pdbx_seq_one_letter_code
_entity_poly.pdbx_strand_id
1 'polypeptide(L)'
;MGAEPGREYVLTLSCPDKPGIVYAVSSFLVQHSANILASQQYGQPKMESPDGRFFMRVHFSVPAPGRPLAELERGFSWVAEAFHMTW
;
A
#
# COMPACT_ATOMS: atom_id res chain seq x y z
N MET A 1 14.18 25.35 11.29
CA MET A 1 13.53 24.72 11.74
C MET A 1 13.74 23.31 12.06
N GLY A 2 14.42 22.52 12.18
CA GLY A 2 14.72 21.35 12.90
C GLY A 2 13.68 20.24 12.95
N ALA A 3 12.75 20.19 12.01
CA ALA A 3 11.85 19.06 11.97
C ALA A 3 12.68 17.83 11.60
N GLU A 4 12.46 16.72 12.32
CA GLU A 4 13.13 15.48 11.97
C GLU A 4 12.64 15.00 10.61
N PRO A 5 13.53 14.44 9.79
CA PRO A 5 13.10 13.88 8.53
C PRO A 5 12.15 12.72 8.78
N GLY A 6 11.14 12.60 7.94
CA GLY A 6 10.24 11.46 7.99
C GLY A 6 10.95 10.20 7.54
N ARG A 7 10.28 9.08 7.73
CA ARG A 7 10.78 7.79 7.27
C ARG A 7 10.12 7.44 5.95
N GLU A 8 10.87 6.80 5.09
CA GLU A 8 10.36 6.34 3.80
C GLU A 8 10.28 4.84 3.78
N TYR A 9 9.23 4.35 3.15
CA TYR A 9 8.96 2.93 3.04
C TYR A 9 8.50 2.59 1.64
N VAL A 10 8.64 1.34 1.29
CA VAL A 10 8.10 0.81 0.04
C VAL A 10 7.17 -0.34 0.38
N LEU A 11 5.94 -0.26 -0.11
CA LEU A 11 4.97 -1.33 0.00
C LEU A 11 4.81 -1.98 -1.35
N THR A 12 5.02 -3.29 -1.42
CA THR A 12 4.73 -4.06 -2.62
C THR A 12 3.65 -5.07 -2.29
N LEU A 13 2.71 -5.24 -3.19
CA LEU A 13 1.63 -6.19 -2.96
C LEU A 13 1.16 -6.82 -4.26
N SER A 14 0.57 -7.98 -4.15
CA SER A 14 -0.17 -8.59 -5.24
C SER A 14 -1.43 -9.25 -4.67
N CYS A 15 -2.48 -9.28 -5.47
CA CYS A 15 -3.74 -9.87 -5.03
C CYS A 15 -4.61 -10.17 -6.24
N PRO A 16 -5.71 -10.92 -6.06
CA PRO A 16 -6.70 -11.07 -7.12
C PRO A 16 -7.23 -9.68 -7.51
N ASP A 17 -7.37 -9.44 -8.79
CA ASP A 17 -7.83 -8.14 -9.28
C ASP A 17 -9.31 -7.93 -9.01
N LYS A 18 -9.64 -6.83 -8.39
CA LYS A 18 -11.04 -6.43 -8.18
C LYS A 18 -11.11 -4.94 -7.90
N PRO A 19 -12.29 -4.32 -8.04
CA PRO A 19 -12.45 -2.89 -7.79
C PRO A 19 -12.08 -2.50 -6.36
N GLY A 20 -11.58 -1.28 -6.19
CA GLY A 20 -11.38 -0.71 -4.88
C GLY A 20 -10.00 -0.91 -4.26
N ILE A 21 -9.10 -1.66 -4.91
CA ILE A 21 -7.78 -1.95 -4.33
C ILE A 21 -6.98 -0.66 -4.10
N VAL A 22 -6.85 0.17 -5.14
CA VAL A 22 -6.06 1.40 -5.03
C VAL A 22 -6.66 2.33 -3.98
N TYR A 23 -7.98 2.42 -3.96
CA TYR A 23 -8.65 3.24 -2.96
C TYR A 23 -8.35 2.75 -1.54
N ALA A 24 -8.45 1.44 -1.32
CA ALA A 24 -8.23 0.87 0.01
C ALA A 24 -6.80 1.10 0.48
N VAL A 25 -5.81 0.90 -0.39
CA VAL A 25 -4.41 1.11 -0.05
C VAL A 25 -4.14 2.59 0.21
N SER A 26 -4.60 3.46 -0.67
CA SER A 26 -4.40 4.91 -0.52
C SER A 26 -5.07 5.45 0.72
N SER A 27 -6.29 4.98 1.00
CA SER A 27 -7.03 5.38 2.18
C SER A 27 -6.30 4.99 3.46
N PHE A 28 -5.76 3.77 3.50
CA PHE A 28 -4.97 3.32 4.63
C PHE A 28 -3.75 4.25 4.84
N LEU A 29 -3.03 4.55 3.77
CA LEU A 29 -1.85 5.40 3.87
C LEU A 29 -2.21 6.80 4.36
N VAL A 30 -3.29 7.38 3.85
CA VAL A 30 -3.73 8.71 4.28
C VAL A 30 -4.10 8.70 5.76
N GLN A 31 -4.76 7.66 6.24
CA GLN A 31 -5.13 7.55 7.65
C GLN A 31 -3.92 7.51 8.57
N HIS A 32 -2.78 7.07 8.06
CA HIS A 32 -1.54 7.03 8.83
C HIS A 32 -0.62 8.20 8.50
N SER A 33 -1.17 9.25 7.91
CA SER A 33 -0.45 10.48 7.58
C SER A 33 0.68 10.27 6.60
N ALA A 34 0.61 9.24 5.80
CA ALA A 34 1.64 8.96 4.80
C ALA A 34 1.44 9.85 3.57
N ASN A 35 2.55 10.25 2.98
CA ASN A 35 2.57 10.99 1.73
C ASN A 35 3.11 10.06 0.63
N ILE A 36 2.30 9.81 -0.39
CA ILE A 36 2.71 8.94 -1.49
C ILE A 36 3.67 9.71 -2.38
N LEU A 37 4.89 9.19 -2.53
CA LEU A 37 5.93 9.80 -3.34
C LEU A 37 5.93 9.24 -4.76
N ALA A 38 5.65 7.96 -4.91
CA ALA A 38 5.55 7.31 -6.21
C ALA A 38 4.65 6.10 -6.08
N SER A 39 3.92 5.80 -7.12
CA SER A 39 3.04 4.64 -7.13
C SER A 39 3.02 4.05 -8.53
N GLN A 40 3.14 2.73 -8.59
CA GLN A 40 3.09 1.98 -9.83
C GLN A 40 2.15 0.82 -9.62
N GLN A 41 1.20 0.65 -10.51
CA GLN A 41 0.27 -0.47 -10.44
C GLN A 41 -0.12 -0.93 -11.83
N TYR A 42 -0.42 -2.23 -11.93
CA TYR A 42 -0.97 -2.80 -13.14
C TYR A 42 -1.67 -4.11 -12.83
N GLY A 43 -2.65 -4.43 -13.64
CA GLY A 43 -3.35 -5.69 -13.52
C GLY A 43 -3.12 -6.54 -14.77
N GLN A 44 -3.15 -7.86 -14.59
CA GLN A 44 -3.15 -8.78 -15.72
C GLN A 44 -4.59 -8.95 -16.16
N PRO A 45 -4.88 -8.72 -17.46
CA PRO A 45 -6.23 -8.92 -17.96
C PRO A 45 -6.67 -10.38 -17.75
N LYS A 46 -7.96 -10.58 -17.48
CA LYS A 46 -8.50 -11.93 -17.31
C LYS A 46 -8.32 -12.79 -18.55
N MET A 47 -8.18 -12.16 -19.72
CA MET A 47 -7.92 -12.88 -20.97
C MET A 47 -6.56 -13.55 -20.98
N GLU A 48 -5.58 -12.98 -20.26
CA GLU A 48 -4.24 -13.53 -20.17
C GLU A 48 -4.06 -14.45 -18.98
N SER A 49 -4.87 -14.24 -17.93
CA SER A 49 -4.83 -15.04 -16.72
C SER A 49 -6.26 -15.26 -16.24
N PRO A 50 -6.71 -16.51 -16.12
CA PRO A 50 -8.08 -16.78 -15.66
C PRO A 50 -8.36 -16.14 -14.31
N ASP A 51 -7.35 -16.01 -13.47
CA ASP A 51 -7.53 -15.50 -12.11
C ASP A 51 -7.31 -13.99 -12.00
N GLY A 52 -6.80 -13.35 -13.05
CA GLY A 52 -6.54 -11.91 -13.04
C GLY A 52 -5.76 -11.46 -11.80
N ARG A 53 -4.53 -10.99 -11.95
CA ARG A 53 -3.75 -10.52 -10.81
C ARG A 53 -3.52 -9.02 -10.90
N PHE A 54 -3.49 -8.40 -9.74
CA PHE A 54 -3.18 -6.99 -9.60
C PHE A 54 -1.86 -6.85 -8.82
N PHE A 55 -1.00 -5.96 -9.29
CA PHE A 55 0.30 -5.70 -8.67
C PHE A 55 0.43 -4.22 -8.39
N MET A 56 0.97 -3.87 -7.23
CA MET A 56 1.16 -2.48 -6.86
C MET A 56 2.44 -2.31 -6.06
N ARG A 57 3.13 -1.21 -6.31
CA ARG A 57 4.30 -0.79 -5.56
C ARG A 57 4.13 0.67 -5.21
N VAL A 58 4.19 0.99 -3.93
CA VAL A 58 4.01 2.36 -3.45
C VAL A 58 5.22 2.76 -2.61
N HIS A 59 5.84 3.87 -2.98
CA HIS A 59 6.88 4.49 -2.20
C HIS A 59 6.24 5.67 -1.47
N PHE A 60 6.35 5.69 -0.16
CA PHE A 60 5.69 6.72 0.63
C PHE A 60 6.56 7.13 1.81
N SER A 61 6.26 8.31 2.35
CA SER A 61 6.94 8.82 3.54
C SER A 61 5.92 9.02 4.65
N VAL A 62 6.40 8.88 5.88
CA VAL A 62 5.60 9.14 7.08
C VAL A 62 6.34 10.20 7.88
N PRO A 63 5.68 11.31 8.24
CA PRO A 63 6.36 12.38 8.96
C PRO A 63 6.79 11.93 10.36
N ALA A 64 7.87 12.53 10.87
CA ALA A 64 8.33 12.25 12.21
C ALA A 64 7.52 13.08 13.23
N PRO A 65 7.27 12.57 14.44
CA PRO A 65 7.58 11.19 14.85
C PRO A 65 6.56 10.23 14.26
N GLY A 66 7.01 9.39 13.35
CA GLY A 66 6.09 8.46 12.72
C GLY A 66 5.71 7.30 13.63
N ARG A 67 4.71 6.55 13.22
CA ARG A 67 4.36 5.32 13.92
C ARG A 67 5.41 4.27 13.60
N PRO A 68 5.68 3.36 14.55
CA PRO A 68 6.59 2.26 14.27
C PRO A 68 6.12 1.44 13.08
N LEU A 69 7.07 0.89 12.33
CA LEU A 69 6.75 0.05 11.18
C LEU A 69 5.82 -1.10 11.58
N ALA A 70 6.02 -1.67 12.75
CA ALA A 70 5.18 -2.77 13.22
C ALA A 70 3.70 -2.38 13.33
N GLU A 71 3.42 -1.13 13.70
CA GLU A 71 2.04 -0.66 13.76
C GLU A 71 1.44 -0.50 12.37
N LEU A 72 2.24 0.00 11.44
CA LEU A 72 1.80 0.14 10.06
C LEU A 72 1.49 -1.23 9.46
N GLU A 73 2.37 -2.19 9.71
CA GLU A 73 2.18 -3.56 9.20
C GLU A 73 0.94 -4.20 9.80
N ARG A 74 0.72 -3.99 11.10
CA ARG A 74 -0.46 -4.54 11.76
C ARG A 74 -1.74 -3.96 11.20
N GLY A 75 -1.77 -2.65 10.99
CA GLY A 75 -2.92 -1.99 10.39
C GLY A 75 -3.17 -2.43 8.95
N PHE A 76 -2.09 -2.56 8.18
CA PHE A 76 -2.24 -2.96 6.79
C PHE A 76 -2.71 -4.41 6.65
N SER A 77 -2.43 -5.26 7.63
CA SER A 77 -2.87 -6.65 7.56
C SER A 77 -4.39 -6.78 7.42
N TRP A 78 -5.14 -5.84 7.96
CA TRP A 78 -6.60 -5.82 7.81
C TRP A 78 -6.99 -5.58 6.35
N VAL A 79 -6.30 -4.65 5.69
CA VAL A 79 -6.55 -4.38 4.27
C VAL A 79 -6.14 -5.59 3.45
N ALA A 80 -4.98 -6.15 3.76
CA ALA A 80 -4.46 -7.30 3.03
C ALA A 80 -5.39 -8.50 3.12
N GLU A 81 -5.96 -8.76 4.29
CA GLU A 81 -6.90 -9.86 4.45
C GLU A 81 -8.17 -9.65 3.62
N ALA A 82 -8.68 -8.42 3.61
CA ALA A 82 -9.90 -8.11 2.88
C ALA A 82 -9.77 -8.37 1.39
N PHE A 83 -8.57 -8.20 0.84
CA PHE A 83 -8.33 -8.35 -0.60
C PHE A 83 -7.49 -9.57 -0.94
N HIS A 84 -7.15 -10.39 0.05
CA HIS A 84 -6.29 -11.58 -0.14
C HIS A 84 -4.94 -11.20 -0.75
N MET A 85 -4.32 -10.18 -0.18
CA MET A 85 -3.03 -9.68 -0.67
C MET A 85 -1.85 -10.49 -0.17
N THR A 86 -0.85 -10.61 -1.03
CA THR A 86 0.50 -11.03 -0.66
C THR A 86 1.35 -9.75 -0.64
N TRP A 87 2.08 -9.50 0.45
CA TRP A 87 2.83 -8.27 0.60
C TRP A 87 4.06 -8.42 1.49
#